data_73dca65041253a8ad939898d861fb2d9
#
_entry.id   73dca65041253a8ad939898d861fb2d9
#
_cell.length_a   1.000
_cell.length_b   1.000
_cell.length_c   1.000
_cell.angle_alpha   90.00
_cell.angle_beta   90.00
_cell.angle_gamma   90.00
#
_symmetry.space_group_name_H-M   'P 1'
#
loop_
_entity.id
_entity.type
_entity.pdbx_description
1 polymer ?
#
loop_
_entity_poly.entity_id
_entity_poly.type
_entity_poly.pdbx_seq_one_letter_code
_entity_poly.pdbx_strand_id
1 'polypeptide(L)'
;MSAPAPSTSTSAATRIVIAGAGPAAQALVAQLDRARFAGTITMLSNRDDTPEKLLELAMLPQVSVRFGQPASHIDAAKRTVATADGMEFTYDQLVIATGSAPVANPVDGAAQCLSYATIDDAPRIADGVQAVARELGRRPVGILVGTGAAAGQAEAVLRAKGVRPIRTTARPAAVIPAVVSAGSSSPFAASAVVFEDGSSMTGDLVVLAEERVARDGLAASAGLRTAAGGGIEISRDFRTSVPGIWAIGDAAAFDGVRLGLLVAAASAAGACATQLLSAASAAPAAPVLQAAA
;
A
#
# COMPACT_ATOMS: atom_id res chain seq x y z
N MET A 1 32.69 -47.14 24.74
CA MET A 1 32.84 -45.70 24.48
C MET A 1 31.81 -45.35 23.38
N SER A 2 30.65 -44.85 23.81
CA SER A 2 29.61 -44.39 22.87
C SER A 2 29.90 -42.93 22.52
N ALA A 3 29.96 -42.63 21.23
CA ALA A 3 30.05 -41.27 20.71
C ALA A 3 28.73 -40.52 20.97
N PRO A 4 28.78 -39.25 21.38
CA PRO A 4 27.55 -38.46 21.49
C PRO A 4 26.97 -38.19 20.12
N ALA A 5 25.63 -38.35 20.02
CA ALA A 5 24.85 -38.02 18.82
C ALA A 5 25.00 -36.50 18.51
N PRO A 6 25.05 -36.11 17.21
CA PRO A 6 25.10 -34.72 16.86
C PRO A 6 23.81 -34.02 17.31
N SER A 7 23.96 -33.01 18.18
CA SER A 7 22.88 -32.12 18.56
C SER A 7 22.48 -31.30 17.32
N THR A 8 21.34 -31.61 16.71
CA THR A 8 20.69 -30.77 15.72
C THR A 8 20.28 -29.46 16.39
N SER A 9 21.08 -28.41 16.23
CA SER A 9 20.67 -27.07 16.60
C SER A 9 19.48 -26.67 15.71
N THR A 10 18.29 -26.71 16.24
CA THR A 10 17.10 -26.17 15.59
C THR A 10 17.29 -24.66 15.52
N SER A 11 17.71 -24.14 14.38
CA SER A 11 17.73 -22.69 14.13
C SER A 11 16.31 -22.18 14.36
N ALA A 12 16.13 -21.21 15.25
CA ALA A 12 14.85 -20.61 15.51
C ALA A 12 14.29 -20.02 14.19
N ALA A 13 13.04 -20.34 13.88
CA ALA A 13 12.40 -19.86 12.66
C ALA A 13 12.34 -18.32 12.66
N THR A 14 12.76 -17.70 11.57
CA THR A 14 12.74 -16.23 11.41
C THR A 14 11.32 -15.69 11.52
N ARG A 15 11.13 -14.67 12.34
CA ARG A 15 9.82 -14.01 12.58
C ARG A 15 9.74 -12.71 11.80
N ILE A 16 8.80 -12.63 10.88
CA ILE A 16 8.47 -11.39 10.16
C ILE A 16 7.18 -10.84 10.75
N VAL A 17 7.21 -9.57 11.22
CA VAL A 17 6.00 -8.83 11.55
C VAL A 17 5.74 -7.80 10.46
N ILE A 18 4.50 -7.70 10.00
CA ILE A 18 4.07 -6.74 8.97
C ILE A 18 3.03 -5.80 9.62
N ALA A 19 3.38 -4.53 9.77
CA ALA A 19 2.46 -3.51 10.26
C ALA A 19 1.61 -2.99 9.08
N GLY A 20 0.40 -3.49 8.95
CA GLY A 20 -0.53 -3.21 7.87
C GLY A 20 -0.98 -4.47 7.11
N ALA A 21 -2.16 -4.38 6.49
CA ALA A 21 -2.77 -5.47 5.71
C ALA A 21 -3.31 -4.99 4.36
N GLY A 22 -2.78 -3.88 3.84
CA GLY A 22 -3.11 -3.32 2.53
C GLY A 22 -2.50 -4.10 1.35
N PRO A 23 -2.71 -3.61 0.11
CA PRO A 23 -2.26 -4.32 -1.11
C PRO A 23 -0.78 -4.69 -1.12
N ALA A 24 0.11 -3.80 -0.66
CA ALA A 24 1.55 -4.05 -0.60
C ALA A 24 1.90 -5.17 0.40
N ALA A 25 1.26 -5.17 1.58
CA ALA A 25 1.46 -6.22 2.59
C ALA A 25 0.97 -7.58 2.09
N GLN A 26 -0.23 -7.62 1.48
CA GLN A 26 -0.80 -8.86 0.91
C GLN A 26 0.09 -9.41 -0.21
N ALA A 27 0.57 -8.54 -1.11
CA ALA A 27 1.48 -8.93 -2.17
C ALA A 27 2.81 -9.47 -1.60
N LEU A 28 3.34 -8.87 -0.52
CA LEU A 28 4.56 -9.33 0.15
C LEU A 28 4.38 -10.74 0.72
N VAL A 29 3.29 -11.00 1.45
CA VAL A 29 3.01 -12.33 2.01
C VAL A 29 2.89 -13.36 0.90
N ALA A 30 2.19 -13.05 -0.19
CA ALA A 30 2.07 -13.94 -1.34
C ALA A 30 3.43 -14.23 -2.01
N GLN A 31 4.38 -13.28 -2.05
CA GLN A 31 5.72 -13.50 -2.58
C GLN A 31 6.57 -14.37 -1.63
N LEU A 32 6.49 -14.13 -0.33
CA LEU A 32 7.18 -14.95 0.68
C LEU A 32 6.69 -16.39 0.67
N ASP A 33 5.37 -16.60 0.51
CA ASP A 33 4.78 -17.93 0.38
C ASP A 33 5.26 -18.65 -0.89
N ARG A 34 5.24 -17.99 -2.05
CA ARG A 34 5.78 -18.54 -3.31
C ARG A 34 7.26 -18.92 -3.19
N ALA A 35 8.02 -18.14 -2.43
CA ALA A 35 9.43 -18.41 -2.14
C ALA A 35 9.62 -19.49 -1.07
N ARG A 36 8.53 -20.08 -0.55
CA ARG A 36 8.55 -21.10 0.51
C ARG A 36 9.30 -20.63 1.77
N PHE A 37 9.04 -19.40 2.20
CA PHE A 37 9.60 -18.89 3.44
C PHE A 37 9.25 -19.81 4.62
N ALA A 38 10.28 -20.32 5.31
CA ALA A 38 10.11 -21.32 6.37
C ALA A 38 9.91 -20.71 7.78
N GLY A 39 9.84 -19.37 7.88
CA GLY A 39 9.60 -18.66 9.14
C GLY A 39 8.13 -18.44 9.44
N THR A 40 7.84 -17.56 10.39
CA THR A 40 6.49 -17.14 10.74
C THR A 40 6.25 -15.69 10.29
N ILE A 41 5.02 -15.41 9.86
CA ILE A 41 4.58 -14.09 9.42
C ILE A 41 3.39 -13.66 10.26
N THR A 42 3.47 -12.52 10.93
CA THR A 42 2.35 -11.91 11.65
C THR A 42 1.98 -10.60 10.95
N MET A 43 0.72 -10.48 10.49
CA MET A 43 0.18 -9.24 9.91
C MET A 43 -0.69 -8.54 10.95
N LEU A 44 -0.44 -7.27 11.20
CA LEU A 44 -1.22 -6.42 12.11
C LEU A 44 -2.13 -5.52 11.27
N SER A 45 -3.44 -5.68 11.39
CA SER A 45 -4.44 -4.98 10.60
C SER A 45 -5.27 -4.03 11.45
N ASN A 46 -5.52 -2.81 10.93
CA ASN A 46 -6.49 -1.88 11.50
C ASN A 46 -7.93 -2.14 11.03
N ARG A 47 -8.15 -3.18 10.23
CA ARG A 47 -9.46 -3.55 9.70
C ARG A 47 -10.14 -4.53 10.64
N ASP A 48 -11.40 -4.28 10.93
CA ASP A 48 -12.28 -5.20 11.66
C ASP A 48 -12.97 -6.18 10.70
N ASP A 49 -13.13 -5.78 9.41
CA ASP A 49 -13.67 -6.63 8.36
C ASP A 49 -12.62 -7.64 7.86
N THR A 50 -13.11 -8.75 7.35
CA THR A 50 -12.29 -9.88 6.88
C THR A 50 -12.41 -10.06 5.36
N PRO A 51 -11.74 -9.23 4.54
CA PRO A 51 -11.77 -9.39 3.10
C PRO A 51 -11.29 -10.77 2.67
N GLU A 52 -11.93 -11.36 1.65
CA GLU A 52 -11.65 -12.70 1.13
C GLU A 52 -10.15 -12.95 0.94
N LYS A 53 -9.45 -12.02 0.31
CA LYS A 53 -8.01 -12.13 0.07
C LYS A 53 -7.16 -12.19 1.35
N LEU A 54 -7.57 -11.53 2.42
CA LEU A 54 -6.89 -11.65 3.72
C LEU A 54 -7.20 -12.96 4.41
N LEU A 55 -8.42 -13.49 4.24
CA LEU A 55 -8.79 -14.81 4.74
C LEU A 55 -7.98 -15.88 4.03
N GLU A 56 -7.82 -15.81 2.70
CA GLU A 56 -6.95 -16.73 1.94
C GLU A 56 -5.52 -16.76 2.49
N LEU A 57 -4.94 -15.58 2.78
CA LEU A 57 -3.61 -15.49 3.37
C LEU A 57 -3.55 -16.04 4.80
N ALA A 58 -4.61 -15.86 5.59
CA ALA A 58 -4.70 -16.39 6.95
C ALA A 58 -4.82 -17.93 6.99
N MET A 59 -5.17 -18.57 5.87
CA MET A 59 -5.18 -20.04 5.76
C MET A 59 -3.78 -20.65 5.56
N LEU A 60 -2.77 -19.82 5.25
CA LEU A 60 -1.39 -20.28 5.13
C LEU A 60 -0.82 -20.63 6.51
N PRO A 61 -0.23 -21.83 6.71
CA PRO A 61 0.17 -22.31 8.03
C PRO A 61 1.21 -21.44 8.73
N GLN A 62 2.03 -20.70 7.98
CA GLN A 62 3.05 -19.80 8.50
C GLN A 62 2.54 -18.37 8.75
N VAL A 63 1.27 -18.05 8.41
CA VAL A 63 0.72 -16.69 8.47
C VAL A 63 -0.32 -16.56 9.56
N SER A 64 -0.19 -15.52 10.39
CA SER A 64 -1.21 -15.11 11.37
C SER A 64 -1.65 -13.69 11.07
N VAL A 65 -2.93 -13.49 10.77
CA VAL A 65 -3.52 -12.16 10.57
C VAL A 65 -4.26 -11.73 11.83
N ARG A 66 -3.89 -10.57 12.37
CA ARG A 66 -4.50 -9.94 13.55
C ARG A 66 -5.43 -8.83 13.11
N PHE A 67 -6.71 -9.14 12.98
CA PHE A 67 -7.75 -8.17 12.63
C PHE A 67 -8.06 -7.26 13.80
N GLY A 68 -8.33 -5.98 13.53
CA GLY A 68 -8.62 -4.98 14.55
C GLY A 68 -7.45 -4.65 15.51
N GLN A 69 -6.26 -5.16 15.22
CA GLN A 69 -5.05 -4.99 16.05
C GLN A 69 -3.97 -4.20 15.31
N PRO A 70 -4.15 -2.89 15.10
CA PRO A 70 -3.15 -2.07 14.43
C PRO A 70 -1.89 -1.91 15.29
N ALA A 71 -0.73 -1.92 14.63
CA ALA A 71 0.52 -1.52 15.27
C ALA A 71 0.42 -0.07 15.75
N SER A 72 0.84 0.21 16.97
CA SER A 72 0.80 1.52 17.62
C SER A 72 2.17 2.03 18.07
N HIS A 73 3.09 1.13 18.38
CA HIS A 73 4.42 1.48 18.86
C HIS A 73 5.45 0.44 18.43
N ILE A 74 6.68 0.89 18.14
CA ILE A 74 7.82 0.03 17.83
C ILE A 74 8.95 0.33 18.83
N ASP A 75 9.41 -0.69 19.54
CA ASP A 75 10.66 -0.65 20.29
C ASP A 75 11.74 -1.35 19.46
N ALA A 76 12.52 -0.56 18.75
CA ALA A 76 13.57 -1.08 17.85
C ALA A 76 14.71 -1.77 18.61
N ALA A 77 15.00 -1.35 19.85
CA ALA A 77 16.07 -1.93 20.68
C ALA A 77 15.68 -3.33 21.16
N LYS A 78 14.43 -3.51 21.60
CA LYS A 78 13.88 -4.81 22.00
C LYS A 78 13.41 -5.65 20.83
N ARG A 79 13.29 -5.07 19.63
CA ARG A 79 12.68 -5.69 18.46
C ARG A 79 11.25 -6.17 18.74
N THR A 80 10.42 -5.29 19.30
CA THR A 80 9.00 -5.54 19.54
C THR A 80 8.12 -4.51 18.85
N VAL A 81 6.93 -4.94 18.47
CA VAL A 81 5.83 -4.08 18.00
C VAL A 81 4.67 -4.27 18.95
N ALA A 82 4.18 -3.18 19.53
CA ALA A 82 2.96 -3.17 20.33
C ALA A 82 1.76 -2.78 19.46
N THR A 83 0.62 -3.39 19.73
CA THR A 83 -0.67 -3.02 19.17
C THR A 83 -1.40 -2.03 20.08
N ALA A 84 -2.47 -1.41 19.57
CA ALA A 84 -3.24 -0.42 20.32
C ALA A 84 -3.93 -1.00 21.58
N ASP A 85 -4.21 -2.30 21.59
CA ASP A 85 -4.75 -3.06 22.73
C ASP A 85 -3.68 -3.58 23.71
N GLY A 86 -2.40 -3.23 23.47
CA GLY A 86 -1.28 -3.53 24.37
C GLY A 86 -0.63 -4.89 24.16
N MET A 87 -0.99 -5.67 23.13
CA MET A 87 -0.26 -6.89 22.79
C MET A 87 1.10 -6.56 22.18
N GLU A 88 2.13 -7.34 22.52
CA GLU A 88 3.47 -7.20 21.96
C GLU A 88 3.87 -8.40 21.10
N PHE A 89 4.47 -8.10 19.95
CA PHE A 89 4.99 -9.07 19.00
C PHE A 89 6.48 -8.85 18.78
N THR A 90 7.28 -9.88 19.07
CA THR A 90 8.72 -9.85 18.79
C THR A 90 8.98 -10.16 17.32
N TYR A 91 9.97 -9.52 16.72
CA TYR A 91 10.33 -9.71 15.31
C TYR A 91 11.85 -9.87 15.11
N ASP A 92 12.22 -10.58 14.08
CA ASP A 92 13.57 -10.58 13.53
C ASP A 92 13.66 -9.60 12.35
N GLN A 93 12.55 -9.45 11.60
CA GLN A 93 12.35 -8.44 10.57
C GLN A 93 10.96 -7.82 10.72
N LEU A 94 10.89 -6.49 10.66
CA LEU A 94 9.65 -5.72 10.67
C LEU A 94 9.45 -5.04 9.33
N VAL A 95 8.26 -5.16 8.74
CA VAL A 95 7.90 -4.44 7.51
C VAL A 95 6.76 -3.48 7.81
N ILE A 96 6.97 -2.19 7.60
CA ILE A 96 5.93 -1.18 7.74
C ILE A 96 5.22 -1.02 6.39
N ALA A 97 3.94 -1.36 6.35
CA ALA A 97 3.08 -1.32 5.17
C ALA A 97 1.71 -0.71 5.50
N THR A 98 1.72 0.31 6.36
CA THR A 98 0.53 1.01 6.89
C THR A 98 -0.24 1.80 5.84
N GLY A 99 0.38 2.02 4.66
CA GLY A 99 -0.25 2.69 3.54
C GLY A 99 -0.39 4.20 3.73
N SER A 100 -1.45 4.77 3.17
CA SER A 100 -1.74 6.21 3.21
C SER A 100 -3.21 6.48 3.50
N ALA A 101 -3.52 7.74 3.79
CA ALA A 101 -4.89 8.23 3.96
C ALA A 101 -5.18 9.38 2.98
N PRO A 102 -6.41 9.54 2.49
CA PRO A 102 -6.79 10.71 1.71
C PRO A 102 -6.69 11.98 2.59
N VAL A 103 -6.31 13.09 1.98
CA VAL A 103 -6.24 14.42 2.65
C VAL A 103 -7.62 15.04 2.74
N ALA A 104 -8.45 14.88 1.70
CA ALA A 104 -9.78 15.45 1.62
C ALA A 104 -10.87 14.45 2.04
N ASN A 105 -12.01 14.98 2.43
CA ASN A 105 -13.20 14.18 2.65
C ASN A 105 -13.69 13.54 1.35
N PRO A 106 -14.42 12.41 1.43
CA PRO A 106 -15.05 11.81 0.26
C PRO A 106 -15.96 12.84 -0.45
N VAL A 107 -15.89 12.84 -1.78
CA VAL A 107 -16.75 13.68 -2.64
C VAL A 107 -18.02 12.91 -2.95
N ASP A 108 -19.16 13.57 -2.83
CA ASP A 108 -20.45 12.95 -3.17
C ASP A 108 -20.46 12.52 -4.65
N GLY A 109 -20.90 11.29 -4.91
CA GLY A 109 -20.87 10.72 -6.25
C GLY A 109 -19.48 10.23 -6.73
N ALA A 110 -18.42 10.26 -5.90
CA ALA A 110 -17.09 9.83 -6.26
C ALA A 110 -17.01 8.35 -6.73
N ALA A 111 -17.95 7.50 -6.30
CA ALA A 111 -18.03 6.11 -6.76
C ALA A 111 -18.25 5.98 -8.29
N GLN A 112 -18.72 7.03 -8.95
CA GLN A 112 -18.94 7.10 -10.39
C GLN A 112 -17.74 7.70 -11.14
N CYS A 113 -16.69 8.05 -10.42
CA CYS A 113 -15.44 8.56 -10.97
C CYS A 113 -14.37 7.48 -11.02
N LEU A 114 -13.41 7.71 -11.88
CA LEU A 114 -12.11 7.06 -11.79
C LEU A 114 -11.27 7.81 -10.75
N SER A 115 -10.53 7.11 -9.91
CA SER A 115 -9.59 7.72 -8.97
C SER A 115 -8.15 7.35 -9.34
N TYR A 116 -7.23 8.25 -9.04
CA TYR A 116 -5.79 8.01 -9.15
C TYR A 116 -5.11 8.41 -7.84
N ALA A 117 -4.66 7.46 -7.10
CA ALA A 117 -3.92 7.64 -5.85
C ALA A 117 -2.49 7.08 -5.95
N THR A 118 -2.31 6.03 -6.74
CA THR A 118 -1.05 5.32 -6.95
C THR A 118 -0.93 4.86 -8.40
N ILE A 119 0.26 4.38 -8.78
CA ILE A 119 0.50 3.83 -10.12
C ILE A 119 -0.34 2.58 -10.41
N ASP A 120 -0.81 1.88 -9.38
CA ASP A 120 -1.69 0.71 -9.50
C ASP A 120 -3.08 1.06 -10.05
N ASP A 121 -3.47 2.34 -10.04
CA ASP A 121 -4.75 2.81 -10.57
C ASP A 121 -4.72 3.04 -12.10
N ALA A 122 -3.54 3.10 -12.71
CA ALA A 122 -3.37 3.39 -14.12
C ALA A 122 -4.11 2.41 -15.05
N PRO A 123 -4.10 1.07 -14.83
CA PRO A 123 -4.88 0.13 -15.63
C PRO A 123 -6.38 0.42 -15.58
N ARG A 124 -6.94 0.69 -14.39
CA ARG A 124 -8.36 0.99 -14.22
C ARG A 124 -8.80 2.25 -14.98
N ILE A 125 -7.95 3.28 -14.98
CA ILE A 125 -8.21 4.49 -15.79
C ILE A 125 -8.19 4.15 -17.27
N ALA A 126 -7.21 3.36 -17.72
CA ALA A 126 -7.10 2.94 -19.10
C ALA A 126 -8.35 2.18 -19.59
N ASP A 127 -8.83 1.24 -18.76
CA ASP A 127 -10.04 0.44 -19.04
C ASP A 127 -11.30 1.30 -19.03
N GLY A 128 -11.43 2.23 -18.07
CA GLY A 128 -12.53 3.16 -17.97
C GLY A 128 -12.62 4.09 -19.21
N VAL A 129 -11.50 4.65 -19.64
CA VAL A 129 -11.43 5.46 -20.87
C VAL A 129 -11.88 4.64 -22.07
N GLN A 130 -11.42 3.39 -22.19
CA GLN A 130 -11.79 2.53 -23.32
C GLN A 130 -13.28 2.15 -23.30
N ALA A 131 -13.85 1.92 -22.11
CA ALA A 131 -15.26 1.60 -21.96
C ALA A 131 -16.13 2.78 -22.42
N VAL A 132 -15.85 3.99 -21.90
CA VAL A 132 -16.59 5.21 -22.27
C VAL A 132 -16.41 5.54 -23.76
N ALA A 133 -15.20 5.40 -24.32
CA ALA A 133 -14.96 5.65 -25.75
C ALA A 133 -15.76 4.70 -26.66
N ARG A 134 -15.88 3.42 -26.28
CA ARG A 134 -16.68 2.43 -27.03
C ARG A 134 -18.17 2.77 -27.01
N GLU A 135 -18.69 3.19 -25.86
CA GLU A 135 -20.09 3.57 -25.70
C GLU A 135 -20.44 4.83 -26.50
N LEU A 136 -19.56 5.83 -26.49
CA LEU A 136 -19.77 7.09 -27.20
C LEU A 136 -19.48 6.99 -28.72
N GLY A 137 -18.77 5.98 -29.19
CA GLY A 137 -18.26 5.90 -30.56
C GLY A 137 -17.27 7.02 -30.92
N ARG A 138 -16.75 7.75 -29.95
CA ARG A 138 -15.79 8.85 -30.10
C ARG A 138 -14.84 8.93 -28.91
N ARG A 139 -13.81 9.76 -29.04
CA ARG A 139 -12.92 10.07 -27.90
C ARG A 139 -13.68 10.82 -26.82
N PRO A 140 -13.59 10.39 -25.54
CA PRO A 140 -14.25 11.07 -24.44
C PRO A 140 -13.57 12.40 -24.11
N VAL A 141 -14.37 13.34 -23.59
CA VAL A 141 -13.87 14.54 -22.92
C VAL A 141 -13.65 14.19 -21.44
N GLY A 142 -12.41 14.23 -20.99
CA GLY A 142 -12.05 13.94 -19.61
C GLY A 142 -11.94 15.19 -18.76
N ILE A 143 -12.42 15.14 -17.52
CA ILE A 143 -12.13 16.12 -16.49
C ILE A 143 -11.15 15.48 -15.51
N LEU A 144 -10.04 16.16 -15.23
CA LEU A 144 -9.07 15.74 -14.23
C LEU A 144 -9.07 16.76 -13.08
N VAL A 145 -9.51 16.32 -11.92
CA VAL A 145 -9.52 17.14 -10.70
C VAL A 145 -8.36 16.74 -9.81
N GLY A 146 -7.52 17.70 -9.43
CA GLY A 146 -6.44 17.46 -8.47
C GLY A 146 -5.15 18.20 -8.76
N THR A 147 -4.24 18.08 -7.79
CA THR A 147 -2.93 18.75 -7.78
C THR A 147 -1.78 17.75 -7.63
N GLY A 148 -0.55 18.24 -7.68
CA GLY A 148 0.64 17.47 -7.35
C GLY A 148 0.99 16.35 -8.33
N ALA A 149 1.78 15.38 -7.83
CA ALA A 149 2.35 14.30 -8.63
C ALA A 149 1.29 13.31 -9.11
N ALA A 150 0.31 12.97 -8.27
CA ALA A 150 -0.77 12.05 -8.64
C ALA A 150 -1.57 12.58 -9.84
N ALA A 151 -1.93 13.87 -9.84
CA ALA A 151 -2.63 14.49 -10.97
C ALA A 151 -1.77 14.52 -12.24
N GLY A 152 -0.47 14.79 -12.12
CA GLY A 152 0.46 14.73 -13.27
C GLY A 152 0.55 13.33 -13.88
N GLN A 153 0.59 12.30 -13.06
CA GLN A 153 0.61 10.90 -13.52
C GLN A 153 -0.73 10.48 -14.14
N ALA A 154 -1.87 10.83 -13.50
CA ALA A 154 -3.19 10.59 -14.05
C ALA A 154 -3.36 11.26 -15.43
N GLU A 155 -2.88 12.50 -15.59
CA GLU A 155 -2.87 13.21 -16.87
C GLU A 155 -2.07 12.45 -17.94
N ALA A 156 -0.89 11.95 -17.56
CA ALA A 156 -0.04 11.17 -18.46
C ALA A 156 -0.75 9.89 -18.94
N VAL A 157 -1.44 9.17 -18.02
CA VAL A 157 -2.23 7.98 -18.36
C VAL A 157 -3.36 8.33 -19.34
N LEU A 158 -4.12 9.39 -19.06
CA LEU A 158 -5.21 9.86 -19.94
C LEU A 158 -4.70 10.22 -21.33
N ARG A 159 -3.61 10.98 -21.41
CA ARG A 159 -2.97 11.37 -22.69
C ARG A 159 -2.46 10.15 -23.47
N ALA A 160 -1.88 9.16 -22.80
CA ALA A 160 -1.44 7.91 -23.44
C ALA A 160 -2.60 7.12 -24.05
N LYS A 161 -3.84 7.32 -23.55
CA LYS A 161 -5.08 6.75 -24.11
C LYS A 161 -5.77 7.68 -25.10
N GLY A 162 -5.10 8.78 -25.51
CA GLY A 162 -5.62 9.73 -26.51
C GLY A 162 -6.65 10.72 -25.97
N VAL A 163 -6.84 10.77 -24.65
CA VAL A 163 -7.70 11.77 -23.99
C VAL A 163 -6.85 12.97 -23.61
N ARG A 164 -7.33 14.18 -23.93
CA ARG A 164 -6.78 15.44 -23.40
C ARG A 164 -7.72 15.93 -22.32
N PRO A 165 -7.41 15.71 -21.04
CA PRO A 165 -8.32 16.13 -19.97
C PRO A 165 -8.29 17.64 -19.80
N ILE A 166 -9.43 18.20 -19.44
CA ILE A 166 -9.50 19.54 -18.86
C ILE A 166 -9.11 19.39 -17.39
N ARG A 167 -7.96 19.96 -17.02
CA ARG A 167 -7.46 19.88 -15.66
C ARG A 167 -7.94 21.06 -14.83
N THR A 168 -8.38 20.79 -13.61
CA THR A 168 -8.74 21.80 -12.62
C THR A 168 -8.17 21.45 -11.25
N THR A 169 -7.87 22.51 -10.48
CA THR A 169 -7.44 22.41 -9.07
C THR A 169 -8.54 22.84 -8.11
N ALA A 170 -9.72 23.21 -8.63
CA ALA A 170 -10.88 23.55 -7.82
C ALA A 170 -11.31 22.35 -6.98
N ARG A 171 -11.74 22.59 -5.76
CA ARG A 171 -12.19 21.54 -4.82
C ARG A 171 -13.55 21.01 -5.25
N PRO A 172 -13.66 19.70 -5.54
CA PRO A 172 -14.93 19.10 -5.89
C PRO A 172 -15.83 18.97 -4.67
N ALA A 173 -17.09 19.39 -4.80
CA ALA A 173 -18.15 19.20 -3.81
C ALA A 173 -18.97 17.95 -4.14
N ALA A 174 -19.33 17.77 -5.42
CA ALA A 174 -20.10 16.61 -5.86
C ALA A 174 -19.78 16.23 -7.31
N VAL A 175 -20.00 14.97 -7.65
CA VAL A 175 -20.05 14.48 -9.02
C VAL A 175 -21.48 14.05 -9.34
N ILE A 176 -22.03 14.63 -10.39
CA ILE A 176 -23.39 14.34 -10.84
C ILE A 176 -23.25 13.32 -11.99
N PRO A 177 -23.87 12.13 -11.87
CA PRO A 177 -23.84 11.15 -12.92
C PRO A 177 -24.54 11.64 -14.19
N ALA A 178 -24.13 11.12 -15.35
CA ALA A 178 -24.90 11.25 -16.56
C ALA A 178 -26.30 10.69 -16.32
N VAL A 179 -27.31 11.38 -16.83
CA VAL A 179 -28.64 10.76 -17.01
C VAL A 179 -28.45 9.70 -18.08
N VAL A 180 -28.21 8.49 -17.63
CA VAL A 180 -27.90 7.35 -18.51
C VAL A 180 -29.19 6.99 -19.23
N SER A 181 -29.20 7.07 -20.56
CA SER A 181 -30.25 6.44 -21.39
C SER A 181 -30.30 4.96 -21.06
N ALA A 182 -31.49 4.38 -20.96
CA ALA A 182 -31.65 2.96 -20.67
C ALA A 182 -30.80 2.14 -21.68
N GLY A 183 -29.71 1.52 -21.20
CA GLY A 183 -28.74 0.77 -22.02
C GLY A 183 -27.26 1.14 -21.83
N SER A 184 -26.90 2.19 -21.12
CA SER A 184 -25.52 2.50 -20.80
C SER A 184 -24.96 1.49 -19.77
N SER A 185 -23.82 0.90 -20.10
CA SER A 185 -23.16 -0.11 -19.26
C SER A 185 -21.92 0.41 -18.53
N SER A 186 -21.50 1.65 -18.82
CA SER A 186 -20.29 2.18 -18.19
C SER A 186 -20.59 2.81 -16.80
N PRO A 187 -20.03 2.26 -15.71
CA PRO A 187 -20.21 2.84 -14.39
C PRO A 187 -19.49 4.18 -14.19
N PHE A 188 -18.71 4.62 -15.20
CA PHE A 188 -17.86 5.81 -15.12
C PHE A 188 -18.35 6.97 -16.00
N ALA A 189 -19.55 6.87 -16.59
CA ALA A 189 -20.15 7.95 -17.35
C ALA A 189 -20.60 9.05 -16.38
N ALA A 190 -19.73 10.04 -16.13
CA ALA A 190 -20.04 11.19 -15.29
C ALA A 190 -20.39 12.40 -16.17
N SER A 191 -21.45 13.14 -15.83
CA SER A 191 -21.89 14.31 -16.57
C SER A 191 -21.27 15.60 -16.10
N ALA A 192 -21.14 15.81 -14.80
CA ALA A 192 -20.67 17.06 -14.24
C ALA A 192 -19.92 16.88 -12.92
N VAL A 193 -18.94 17.74 -12.70
CA VAL A 193 -18.34 17.99 -11.38
C VAL A 193 -18.82 19.37 -10.93
N VAL A 194 -19.37 19.44 -9.73
CA VAL A 194 -19.72 20.68 -9.04
C VAL A 194 -18.64 20.97 -8.03
N PHE A 195 -18.17 22.20 -7.97
CA PHE A 195 -17.11 22.64 -7.08
C PHE A 195 -17.66 23.39 -5.87
N GLU A 196 -16.85 23.53 -4.80
CA GLU A 196 -17.25 24.23 -3.57
C GLU A 196 -17.61 25.70 -3.79
N ASP A 197 -17.09 26.33 -4.85
CA ASP A 197 -17.43 27.72 -5.23
C ASP A 197 -18.75 27.85 -6.02
N GLY A 198 -19.46 26.75 -6.22
CA GLY A 198 -20.70 26.67 -6.98
C GLY A 198 -20.53 26.59 -8.50
N SER A 199 -19.30 26.66 -9.01
CA SER A 199 -19.04 26.43 -10.43
C SER A 199 -19.16 24.95 -10.79
N SER A 200 -19.27 24.64 -12.10
CA SER A 200 -19.35 23.26 -12.57
C SER A 200 -18.63 23.06 -13.89
N MET A 201 -18.18 21.82 -14.13
CA MET A 201 -17.61 21.39 -15.41
C MET A 201 -18.30 20.12 -15.85
N THR A 202 -18.54 20.00 -17.17
CA THR A 202 -19.16 18.82 -17.78
C THR A 202 -18.15 18.04 -18.61
N GLY A 203 -18.25 16.72 -18.58
CA GLY A 203 -17.40 15.82 -19.34
C GLY A 203 -17.97 14.42 -19.45
N ASP A 204 -17.38 13.60 -20.29
CA ASP A 204 -17.82 12.22 -20.49
C ASP A 204 -17.26 11.27 -19.43
N LEU A 205 -16.13 11.65 -18.81
CA LEU A 205 -15.54 10.94 -17.67
C LEU A 205 -14.84 11.91 -16.73
N VAL A 206 -14.79 11.55 -15.46
CA VAL A 206 -14.09 12.30 -14.39
C VAL A 206 -13.03 11.42 -13.76
N VAL A 207 -11.83 11.97 -13.61
CA VAL A 207 -10.75 11.37 -12.83
C VAL A 207 -10.45 12.27 -11.65
N LEU A 208 -10.57 11.73 -10.44
CA LEU A 208 -10.18 12.39 -9.21
C LEU A 208 -8.74 11.94 -8.86
N ALA A 209 -7.79 12.84 -8.94
CA ALA A 209 -6.43 12.58 -8.48
C ALA A 209 -6.36 12.89 -6.98
N GLU A 210 -6.38 11.84 -6.17
CA GLU A 210 -6.44 11.94 -4.73
C GLU A 210 -5.08 12.33 -4.15
N GLU A 211 -5.03 13.44 -3.44
CA GLU A 211 -3.90 13.77 -2.58
C GLU A 211 -3.96 12.91 -1.31
N ARG A 212 -2.87 12.26 -0.98
CA ARG A 212 -2.80 11.32 0.15
C ARG A 212 -1.58 11.59 1.00
N VAL A 213 -1.73 11.38 2.31
CA VAL A 213 -0.65 11.45 3.30
C VAL A 213 -0.25 10.04 3.71
N ALA A 214 1.06 9.77 3.76
CA ALA A 214 1.57 8.51 4.26
C ALA A 214 1.18 8.30 5.73
N ARG A 215 0.83 7.07 6.09
CA ARG A 215 0.62 6.68 7.49
C ARG A 215 1.95 6.24 8.10
N ASP A 216 2.81 7.21 8.36
CA ASP A 216 4.18 7.03 8.86
C ASP A 216 4.30 7.24 10.38
N GLY A 217 3.20 7.36 11.12
CA GLY A 217 3.19 7.63 12.57
C GLY A 217 4.02 6.67 13.42
N LEU A 218 4.23 5.43 12.96
CA LEU A 218 5.11 4.47 13.64
C LEU A 218 6.60 4.87 13.59
N ALA A 219 6.99 5.73 12.64
CA ALA A 219 8.39 6.13 12.44
C ALA A 219 9.00 6.77 13.68
N ALA A 220 8.24 7.63 14.35
CA ALA A 220 8.71 8.36 15.53
C ALA A 220 9.11 7.41 16.69
N SER A 221 8.31 6.38 16.96
CA SER A 221 8.57 5.42 18.03
C SER A 221 9.82 4.56 17.80
N ALA A 222 10.17 4.33 16.52
CA ALA A 222 11.33 3.53 16.14
C ALA A 222 12.57 4.39 15.76
N GLY A 223 12.49 5.71 15.83
CA GLY A 223 13.58 6.61 15.43
C GLY A 223 13.88 6.55 13.92
N LEU A 224 12.87 6.26 13.08
CA LEU A 224 13.01 6.21 11.63
C LEU A 224 13.02 7.61 11.03
N ARG A 225 13.80 7.79 9.97
CA ARG A 225 13.73 9.02 9.18
C ARG A 225 12.48 9.03 8.31
N THR A 226 11.88 10.21 8.16
CA THR A 226 10.75 10.46 7.28
C THR A 226 11.12 11.55 6.27
N ALA A 227 10.56 11.47 5.08
CA ALA A 227 10.72 12.48 4.04
C ALA A 227 9.95 13.77 4.41
N ALA A 228 10.39 14.92 3.91
CA ALA A 228 9.74 16.22 4.16
C ALA A 228 8.26 16.25 3.68
N GLY A 229 7.92 15.48 2.62
CA GLY A 229 6.54 15.30 2.13
C GLY A 229 5.77 14.19 2.82
N GLY A 230 6.29 13.62 3.91
CA GLY A 230 5.76 12.43 4.59
C GLY A 230 6.25 11.13 3.97
N GLY A 231 6.07 10.05 4.75
CA GLY A 231 6.52 8.71 4.39
C GLY A 231 7.90 8.36 4.95
N ILE A 232 8.06 7.10 5.32
CA ILE A 232 9.29 6.56 5.89
C ILE A 232 10.35 6.50 4.80
N GLU A 233 11.48 7.16 5.00
CA GLU A 233 12.59 7.11 4.05
C GLU A 233 13.16 5.70 3.92
N ILE A 234 13.30 5.25 2.68
CA ILE A 234 13.90 3.95 2.37
C ILE A 234 15.07 4.06 1.39
N SER A 235 15.96 3.08 1.45
CA SER A 235 16.95 2.81 0.42
C SER A 235 16.31 2.11 -0.80
N ARG A 236 17.08 1.91 -1.87
CA ARG A 236 16.66 1.09 -3.03
C ARG A 236 16.29 -0.34 -2.67
N ASP A 237 16.78 -0.83 -1.54
CA ASP A 237 16.52 -2.17 -1.02
C ASP A 237 15.37 -2.21 -0.02
N PHE A 238 14.56 -1.15 0.06
CA PHE A 238 13.41 -1.00 0.99
C PHE A 238 13.79 -0.94 2.47
N ARG A 239 15.07 -0.77 2.81
CA ARG A 239 15.56 -0.65 4.19
C ARG A 239 15.31 0.76 4.70
N THR A 240 14.87 0.85 5.94
CA THR A 240 14.78 2.13 6.67
C THR A 240 16.14 2.53 7.26
N SER A 241 16.18 3.63 8.02
CA SER A 241 17.36 4.06 8.76
C SER A 241 17.75 3.14 9.92
N VAL A 242 16.87 2.21 10.32
CA VAL A 242 17.10 1.27 11.43
C VAL A 242 17.19 -0.16 10.90
N PRO A 243 18.30 -0.90 11.20
CA PRO A 243 18.48 -2.27 10.77
C PRO A 243 17.35 -3.20 11.23
N GLY A 244 16.89 -4.08 10.33
CA GLY A 244 15.80 -5.02 10.61
C GLY A 244 14.41 -4.42 10.46
N ILE A 245 14.31 -3.13 10.09
CA ILE A 245 13.03 -2.46 9.78
C ILE A 245 13.03 -2.02 8.32
N TRP A 246 11.95 -2.35 7.64
CA TRP A 246 11.70 -2.13 6.22
C TRP A 246 10.41 -1.32 6.06
N ALA A 247 10.23 -0.64 4.93
CA ALA A 247 8.94 -0.04 4.59
C ALA A 247 8.61 -0.21 3.12
N ILE A 248 7.34 -0.47 2.80
CA ILE A 248 6.81 -0.65 1.45
C ILE A 248 5.45 0.03 1.25
N GLY A 249 5.05 0.15 -0.01
CA GLY A 249 3.79 0.79 -0.37
C GLY A 249 3.76 2.28 -0.01
N ASP A 250 2.58 2.82 0.19
CA ASP A 250 2.36 4.25 0.40
C ASP A 250 2.87 4.80 1.74
N ALA A 251 3.23 3.95 2.69
CA ALA A 251 3.87 4.36 3.94
C ALA A 251 5.34 4.77 3.74
N ALA A 252 5.97 4.28 2.66
CA ALA A 252 7.37 4.53 2.33
C ALA A 252 7.54 5.72 1.38
N ALA A 253 8.71 6.35 1.46
CA ALA A 253 9.16 7.37 0.52
C ALA A 253 10.59 7.05 0.03
N PHE A 254 10.80 7.18 -1.27
CA PHE A 254 12.10 7.06 -1.91
C PHE A 254 12.44 8.38 -2.62
N ASP A 255 13.61 8.93 -2.33
CA ASP A 255 14.05 10.25 -2.85
C ASP A 255 12.97 11.35 -2.65
N GLY A 256 12.30 11.34 -1.49
CA GLY A 256 11.30 12.34 -1.13
C GLY A 256 9.91 12.13 -1.78
N VAL A 257 9.75 11.09 -2.61
CA VAL A 257 8.49 10.78 -3.28
C VAL A 257 7.85 9.52 -2.68
N ARG A 258 6.54 9.57 -2.43
CA ARG A 258 5.76 8.44 -1.91
C ARG A 258 5.90 7.24 -2.86
N LEU A 259 6.28 6.09 -2.33
CA LEU A 259 6.66 4.91 -3.11
C LEU A 259 5.55 4.42 -4.06
N GLY A 260 4.28 4.48 -3.64
CA GLY A 260 3.15 4.06 -4.48
C GLY A 260 2.93 4.91 -5.74
N LEU A 261 3.59 6.07 -5.84
CA LEU A 261 3.64 6.88 -7.07
C LEU A 261 4.81 6.46 -7.99
N LEU A 262 5.75 5.67 -7.49
CA LEU A 262 6.96 5.27 -8.23
C LEU A 262 6.90 3.82 -8.69
N VAL A 263 6.35 2.94 -7.85
CA VAL A 263 6.39 1.49 -8.04
C VAL A 263 5.05 0.87 -7.66
N ALA A 264 4.56 -0.03 -8.51
CA ALA A 264 3.37 -0.82 -8.21
C ALA A 264 3.57 -1.69 -6.96
N ALA A 265 2.52 -1.84 -6.15
CA ALA A 265 2.56 -2.56 -4.89
C ALA A 265 3.10 -3.98 -5.03
N ALA A 266 2.69 -4.71 -6.07
CA ALA A 266 3.16 -6.07 -6.35
C ALA A 266 4.66 -6.13 -6.69
N SER A 267 5.17 -5.15 -7.45
CA SER A 267 6.59 -5.07 -7.83
C SER A 267 7.47 -4.73 -6.63
N ALA A 268 7.06 -3.73 -5.82
CA ALA A 268 7.74 -3.38 -4.59
C ALA A 268 7.78 -4.56 -3.61
N ALA A 269 6.67 -5.28 -3.46
CA ALA A 269 6.58 -6.46 -2.61
C ALA A 269 7.52 -7.58 -3.05
N GLY A 270 7.59 -7.87 -4.36
CA GLY A 270 8.49 -8.89 -4.91
C GLY A 270 9.97 -8.57 -4.67
N ALA A 271 10.36 -7.32 -4.93
CA ALA A 271 11.73 -6.87 -4.69
C ALA A 271 12.07 -6.88 -3.19
N CYS A 272 11.17 -6.41 -2.33
CA CYS A 272 11.35 -6.43 -0.87
C CYS A 272 11.44 -7.87 -0.34
N ALA A 273 10.62 -8.80 -0.82
CA ALA A 273 10.68 -10.22 -0.43
C ALA A 273 12.07 -10.81 -0.71
N THR A 274 12.64 -10.53 -1.88
CA THR A 274 13.99 -10.99 -2.25
C THR A 274 15.05 -10.48 -1.25
N GLN A 275 14.96 -9.21 -0.86
CA GLN A 275 15.89 -8.61 0.10
C GLN A 275 15.71 -9.17 1.52
N LEU A 276 14.45 -9.36 1.95
CA LEU A 276 14.12 -9.96 3.25
C LEU A 276 14.67 -11.38 3.37
N LEU A 277 14.49 -12.21 2.34
CA LEU A 277 14.99 -13.58 2.31
C LEU A 277 16.52 -13.63 2.37
N SER A 278 17.20 -12.74 1.63
CA SER A 278 18.65 -12.60 1.69
C SER A 278 19.14 -12.19 3.08
N ALA A 279 18.43 -11.25 3.72
CA ALA A 279 18.76 -10.79 5.07
C ALA A 279 18.50 -11.88 6.14
N ALA A 280 17.43 -12.66 5.99
CA ALA A 280 17.12 -13.77 6.89
C ALA A 280 18.16 -14.88 6.82
N SER A 281 18.70 -15.14 5.62
CA SER A 281 19.78 -16.14 5.42
C SER A 281 21.14 -15.68 5.95
N ALA A 282 21.38 -14.37 6.03
CA ALA A 282 22.65 -13.78 6.49
C ALA A 282 22.69 -13.52 8.00
N ALA A 283 21.56 -13.63 8.72
CA ALA A 283 21.52 -13.40 10.17
C ALA A 283 22.28 -14.52 10.90
N PRO A 284 23.32 -14.22 11.73
CA PRO A 284 23.97 -15.23 12.53
C PRO A 284 22.96 -15.82 13.54
N ALA A 285 23.00 -17.13 13.72
CA ALA A 285 22.23 -17.79 14.76
C ALA A 285 22.47 -17.07 16.10
N ALA A 286 21.39 -16.72 16.80
CA ALA A 286 21.50 -16.05 18.10
C ALA A 286 22.44 -16.83 19.01
N PRO A 287 23.36 -16.18 19.76
CA PRO A 287 24.22 -16.88 20.67
C PRO A 287 23.38 -17.61 21.73
N VAL A 288 23.57 -18.92 21.81
CA VAL A 288 22.98 -19.73 22.88
C VAL A 288 23.55 -19.23 24.18
N LEU A 289 22.76 -18.58 25.01
CA LEU A 289 23.10 -18.32 26.40
C LEU A 289 23.31 -19.69 27.07
N GLN A 290 24.55 -20.11 27.20
CA GLN A 290 24.90 -21.19 28.12
C GLN A 290 24.58 -20.72 29.53
N ALA A 291 23.57 -21.33 30.15
CA ALA A 291 23.36 -21.20 31.56
C ALA A 291 24.63 -21.72 32.29
N ALA A 292 25.31 -20.82 32.97
CA ALA A 292 26.39 -21.20 33.88
C ALA A 292 25.81 -22.08 34.99
N ALA A 293 26.38 -23.27 35.16
CA ALA A 293 26.09 -24.19 36.26
C ALA A 293 26.66 -23.69 37.57
#